data_71a29fb99a45ff400519862de14c4508
#
_entry.id   71a29fb99a45ff400519862de14c4508
#
_cell.length_a   1.000
_cell.length_b   1.000
_cell.length_c   1.000
_cell.angle_alpha   90.00
_cell.angle_beta   90.00
_cell.angle_gamma   90.00
#
_symmetry.space_group_name_H-M   'P 1'
#
loop_
_entity.id
_entity.type
_entity.pdbx_description
1 polymer ?
#
loop_
_entity_poly.entity_id
_entity_poly.type
_entity_poly.pdbx_seq_one_letter_code
_entity_poly.pdbx_strand_id
1 'polypeptide(L)'
;MFNFFDINEIIGRFPDKADSTIVDTYLTDEPSASSRLFRVYYPIPRHSHETCEEHLYLLTGKVSFAIENEAPRVLTAGQLVTFERNTVHAITEVLESPAVFFTVDAPRRVPTDVVYVNPDDAKIRPFVTHLEDL
;
A
#
# COMPACT_ATOMS: atom_id res chain seq x y z
N MET A 1 5.48 -3.26 -25.94
CA MET A 1 6.46 -2.63 -25.02
C MET A 1 6.69 -3.52 -23.81
N PHE A 2 7.88 -3.49 -23.25
CA PHE A 2 8.21 -4.30 -22.08
C PHE A 2 9.19 -3.54 -21.17
N ASN A 3 9.21 -3.93 -19.89
CA ASN A 3 10.12 -3.34 -18.91
C ASN A 3 10.76 -4.44 -18.06
N PHE A 4 11.97 -4.17 -17.60
CA PHE A 4 12.62 -4.94 -16.55
C PHE A 4 12.82 -4.02 -15.34
N PHE A 5 12.46 -4.50 -14.16
CA PHE A 5 12.63 -3.73 -12.92
C PHE A 5 13.55 -4.48 -11.96
N ASP A 6 14.51 -3.76 -11.41
CA ASP A 6 15.27 -4.24 -10.26
C ASP A 6 14.55 -3.77 -8.99
N ILE A 7 13.78 -4.66 -8.40
CA ILE A 7 12.94 -4.34 -7.25
C ILE A 7 13.78 -3.91 -6.04
N ASN A 8 14.89 -4.59 -5.79
CA ASN A 8 15.76 -4.24 -4.66
C ASN A 8 16.36 -2.84 -4.81
N GLU A 9 16.73 -2.45 -6.03
CA GLU A 9 17.23 -1.11 -6.29
C GLU A 9 16.16 -0.06 -6.03
N ILE A 10 14.91 -0.32 -6.46
CA ILE A 10 13.80 0.61 -6.24
C ILE A 10 13.50 0.74 -4.73
N ILE A 11 13.50 -0.36 -4.00
CA ILE A 11 13.29 -0.33 -2.54
C ILE A 11 14.31 0.60 -1.88
N GLY A 12 15.55 0.59 -2.34
CA GLY A 12 16.61 1.45 -1.80
C GLY A 12 16.43 2.94 -2.07
N ARG A 13 15.53 3.32 -2.98
CA ARG A 13 15.25 4.74 -3.27
C ARG A 13 14.24 5.38 -2.32
N PHE A 14 13.45 4.60 -1.60
CA PHE A 14 12.49 5.15 -0.67
C PHE A 14 13.21 5.88 0.46
N PRO A 15 12.78 7.11 0.82
CA PRO A 15 13.41 7.85 1.91
C PRO A 15 13.18 7.17 3.26
N ASP A 16 14.02 7.48 4.24
CA ASP A 16 13.88 6.93 5.59
C ASP A 16 12.66 7.47 6.31
N LYS A 17 12.21 8.67 5.96
CA LYS A 17 11.06 9.37 6.56
C LYS A 17 10.20 10.00 5.49
N ALA A 18 8.91 10.11 5.77
CA ALA A 18 7.96 10.79 4.91
C ALA A 18 6.88 11.47 5.74
N ASP A 19 6.21 12.46 5.13
CA ASP A 19 5.08 13.17 5.76
C ASP A 19 3.74 12.51 5.44
N SER A 20 3.70 11.65 4.41
CA SER A 20 2.53 10.88 4.04
C SER A 20 2.52 9.50 4.68
N THR A 21 1.35 8.87 4.71
CA THR A 21 1.20 7.52 5.26
C THR A 21 2.04 6.52 4.49
N ILE A 22 2.03 6.62 3.17
CA ILE A 22 2.87 5.81 2.28
C ILE A 22 3.57 6.68 1.25
N VAL A 23 4.66 6.15 0.70
CA VAL A 23 5.29 6.64 -0.52
C VAL A 23 5.22 5.51 -1.54
N ASP A 24 4.76 5.80 -2.74
CA ASP A 24 4.63 4.80 -3.80
C ASP A 24 5.39 5.17 -5.07
N THR A 25 5.57 4.17 -5.91
CA THR A 25 6.00 4.37 -7.30
C THR A 25 5.30 3.34 -8.18
N TYR A 26 4.80 3.78 -9.33
CA TYR A 26 4.15 2.89 -10.29
C TYR A 26 5.20 2.16 -11.11
N LEU A 27 5.00 0.86 -11.28
CA LEU A 27 5.74 0.02 -12.21
C LEU A 27 4.99 -0.06 -13.54
N THR A 28 3.70 -0.31 -13.49
CA THR A 28 2.80 -0.28 -14.64
C THR A 28 1.51 0.44 -14.27
N ASP A 29 0.89 1.09 -15.26
CA ASP A 29 -0.36 1.81 -15.05
C ASP A 29 -1.20 1.75 -16.32
N GLU A 30 -1.96 0.67 -16.46
CA GLU A 30 -2.84 0.42 -17.60
C GLU A 30 -4.30 0.31 -17.13
N PRO A 31 -5.29 0.53 -18.00
CA PRO A 31 -6.70 0.48 -17.60
C PRO A 31 -7.12 -0.82 -16.91
N SER A 32 -6.57 -1.95 -17.32
CA SER A 32 -6.91 -3.27 -16.77
C SER A 32 -6.30 -3.53 -15.40
N ALA A 33 -5.13 -2.95 -15.12
CA ALA A 33 -4.44 -3.12 -13.86
C ALA A 33 -3.29 -2.11 -13.73
N SER A 34 -2.96 -1.78 -12.50
CA SER A 34 -1.72 -1.08 -12.18
C SER A 34 -0.89 -1.92 -11.19
N SER A 35 0.42 -1.79 -11.26
CA SER A 35 1.31 -2.40 -10.28
C SER A 35 2.22 -1.34 -9.69
N ARG A 36 2.46 -1.42 -8.39
CA ARG A 36 3.20 -0.42 -7.64
C ARG A 36 4.07 -1.08 -6.58
N LEU A 37 5.10 -0.35 -6.18
CA LEU A 37 5.76 -0.56 -4.89
C LEU A 37 5.37 0.58 -3.96
N PHE A 38 5.13 0.28 -2.68
CA PHE A 38 4.96 1.33 -1.69
C PHE A 38 5.58 0.97 -0.36
N ARG A 39 6.15 1.98 0.29
CA ARG A 39 6.68 1.85 1.64
C ARG A 39 5.71 2.48 2.63
N VAL A 40 5.48 1.81 3.74
CA VAL A 40 4.58 2.26 4.81
C VAL A 40 5.40 2.95 5.89
N TYR A 41 5.02 4.20 6.23
CA TYR A 41 5.71 5.00 7.23
C TYR A 41 4.92 5.14 8.53
N TYR A 42 3.58 5.07 8.43
CA TYR A 42 2.66 5.21 9.55
C TYR A 42 1.59 4.13 9.46
N PRO A 43 0.94 3.79 10.57
CA PRO A 43 -0.24 2.93 10.49
C PRO A 43 -1.23 3.46 9.47
N ILE A 44 -1.86 2.56 8.74
CA ILE A 44 -2.88 2.91 7.75
C ILE A 44 -4.24 2.69 8.40
N PRO A 45 -5.04 3.76 8.60
CA PRO A 45 -6.36 3.64 9.20
C PRO A 45 -7.30 2.75 8.37
N ARG A 46 -8.33 2.27 9.00
CA ARG A 46 -9.35 1.44 8.36
C ARG A 46 -9.97 2.18 7.18
N HIS A 47 -9.91 1.58 6.01
CA HIS A 47 -10.40 2.15 4.76
C HIS A 47 -10.71 1.07 3.75
N SER A 48 -11.33 1.44 2.65
CA SER A 48 -11.61 0.56 1.52
C SER A 48 -11.38 1.30 0.20
N HIS A 49 -11.37 0.54 -0.89
CA HIS A 49 -11.30 1.06 -2.26
C HIS A 49 -12.55 0.60 -3.01
N GLU A 50 -13.21 1.52 -3.69
CA GLU A 50 -14.47 1.23 -4.39
C GLU A 50 -14.27 0.71 -5.82
N THR A 51 -13.13 1.04 -6.44
CA THR A 51 -12.91 0.85 -7.88
C THR A 51 -11.93 -0.25 -8.24
N CYS A 52 -11.23 -0.83 -7.28
CA CYS A 52 -10.26 -1.90 -7.55
C CYS A 52 -10.24 -2.94 -6.46
N GLU A 53 -9.91 -4.16 -6.83
CA GLU A 53 -9.45 -5.19 -5.91
C GLU A 53 -7.95 -5.07 -5.76
N GLU A 54 -7.39 -5.56 -4.65
CA GLU A 54 -5.96 -5.45 -4.37
C GLU A 54 -5.31 -6.79 -4.08
N HIS A 55 -4.06 -6.89 -4.52
CA HIS A 55 -3.16 -7.98 -4.19
C HIS A 55 -1.92 -7.35 -3.56
N LEU A 56 -1.71 -7.58 -2.25
CA LEU A 56 -0.61 -7.00 -1.49
C LEU A 56 0.39 -8.09 -1.12
N TYR A 57 1.60 -7.97 -1.65
CA TYR A 57 2.70 -8.89 -1.35
C TYR A 57 3.78 -8.15 -0.58
N LEU A 58 4.03 -8.58 0.66
CA LEU A 58 5.05 -7.94 1.50
C LEU A 58 6.43 -8.43 1.07
N LEU A 59 7.24 -7.48 0.58
CA LEU A 59 8.59 -7.76 0.08
C LEU A 59 9.62 -7.74 1.20
N THR A 60 9.49 -6.80 2.14
CA THR A 60 10.43 -6.63 3.25
C THR A 60 9.69 -5.99 4.42
N GLY A 61 10.22 -6.17 5.63
CA GLY A 61 9.62 -5.64 6.84
C GLY A 61 8.57 -6.57 7.44
N LYS A 62 7.81 -6.03 8.38
CA LYS A 62 6.76 -6.75 9.10
C LYS A 62 5.69 -5.77 9.53
N VAL A 63 4.43 -6.13 9.38
CA VAL A 63 3.30 -5.29 9.77
C VAL A 63 2.24 -6.11 10.48
N SER A 64 1.41 -5.43 11.29
CA SER A 64 0.16 -5.97 11.80
C SER A 64 -0.95 -5.52 10.87
N PHE A 65 -1.71 -6.46 10.29
CA PHE A 65 -2.70 -6.22 9.25
C PHE A 65 -4.09 -6.65 9.72
N ALA A 66 -5.08 -5.79 9.52
CA ALA A 66 -6.46 -6.08 9.88
C ALA A 66 -7.37 -6.06 8.65
N ILE A 67 -8.27 -7.04 8.54
CA ILE A 67 -9.29 -7.12 7.49
C ILE A 67 -10.65 -7.28 8.14
N GLU A 68 -11.62 -6.46 7.71
CA GLU A 68 -13.01 -6.48 8.19
C GLU A 68 -13.05 -6.45 9.71
N ASN A 69 -13.82 -7.35 10.32
CA ASN A 69 -13.96 -7.46 11.77
C ASN A 69 -13.06 -8.53 12.38
N GLU A 70 -12.15 -9.10 11.61
CA GLU A 70 -11.26 -10.12 12.13
C GLU A 70 -10.14 -9.51 12.99
N ALA A 71 -9.59 -10.32 13.90
CA ALA A 71 -8.45 -9.92 14.69
C ALA A 71 -7.24 -9.63 13.78
N PRO A 72 -6.42 -8.60 14.09
CA PRO A 72 -5.21 -8.35 13.31
C PRO A 72 -4.28 -9.55 13.31
N ARG A 73 -3.58 -9.74 12.19
CA ARG A 73 -2.54 -10.75 12.06
C ARG A 73 -1.25 -10.14 11.60
N VAL A 74 -0.15 -10.76 11.98
CA VAL A 74 1.18 -10.34 11.57
C VAL A 74 1.45 -10.86 10.15
N LEU A 75 1.84 -9.95 9.25
CA LEU A 75 2.36 -10.29 7.93
C LEU A 75 3.88 -10.16 7.96
N THR A 76 4.55 -11.17 7.42
CA THR A 76 6.00 -11.17 7.24
C THR A 76 6.34 -11.22 5.75
N ALA A 77 7.59 -10.90 5.41
CA ALA A 77 8.05 -10.90 4.01
C ALA A 77 7.76 -12.25 3.34
N GLY A 78 7.25 -12.19 2.10
CA GLY A 78 6.87 -13.38 1.34
C GLY A 78 5.40 -13.75 1.47
N GLN A 79 4.62 -13.04 2.28
CA GLN A 79 3.18 -13.31 2.44
C GLN A 79 2.34 -12.38 1.57
N LEU A 80 1.26 -12.92 1.03
CA LEU A 80 0.33 -12.25 0.13
C LEU A 80 -1.04 -12.17 0.78
N VAL A 81 -1.67 -10.99 0.73
CA VAL A 81 -3.07 -10.82 1.07
C VAL A 81 -3.81 -10.28 -0.15
N THR A 82 -5.00 -10.82 -0.42
CA THR A 82 -5.85 -10.37 -1.52
C THR A 82 -7.25 -10.07 -0.99
N PHE A 83 -7.88 -9.03 -1.53
CA PHE A 83 -9.24 -8.68 -1.15
C PHE A 83 -9.95 -7.94 -2.26
N GLU A 84 -11.27 -8.09 -2.27
CA GLU A 84 -12.16 -7.48 -3.25
C GLU A 84 -12.42 -6.01 -2.94
N ARG A 85 -13.06 -5.32 -3.89
CA ARG A 85 -13.56 -3.96 -3.71
C ARG A 85 -14.38 -3.85 -2.44
N ASN A 86 -14.33 -2.69 -1.81
CA ASN A 86 -15.11 -2.37 -0.61
C ASN A 86 -14.73 -3.18 0.63
N THR A 87 -13.68 -3.98 0.59
CA THR A 87 -13.19 -4.69 1.76
C THR A 87 -12.43 -3.71 2.66
N VAL A 88 -12.89 -3.55 3.89
CA VAL A 88 -12.22 -2.68 4.87
C VAL A 88 -10.94 -3.34 5.36
N HIS A 89 -9.84 -2.60 5.29
CA HIS A 89 -8.53 -3.10 5.73
C HIS A 89 -7.70 -1.98 6.35
N ALA A 90 -6.71 -2.38 7.11
CA ALA A 90 -5.82 -1.47 7.83
C ALA A 90 -4.47 -2.10 8.08
N ILE A 91 -3.45 -1.27 8.23
CA ILE A 91 -2.19 -1.66 8.86
C ILE A 91 -2.17 -1.00 10.22
N THR A 92 -2.32 -1.82 11.27
CA THR A 92 -2.45 -1.29 12.63
C THR A 92 -1.12 -0.90 13.24
N GLU A 93 -0.02 -1.50 12.78
CA GLU A 93 1.31 -1.21 13.27
C GLU A 93 2.37 -1.64 12.25
N VAL A 94 3.43 -0.85 12.13
CA VAL A 94 4.65 -1.23 11.40
C VAL A 94 5.62 -1.82 12.42
N LEU A 95 5.81 -3.13 12.37
CA LEU A 95 6.61 -3.86 13.36
C LEU A 95 8.10 -3.89 13.03
N GLU A 96 8.44 -3.96 11.74
CA GLU A 96 9.82 -3.87 11.26
C GLU A 96 9.88 -2.99 10.02
N SER A 97 10.82 -2.05 9.98
CA SER A 97 11.05 -1.15 8.84
C SER A 97 12.34 -1.50 8.11
N PRO A 98 12.42 -1.25 6.79
CA PRO A 98 11.35 -0.74 5.95
C PRO A 98 10.29 -1.81 5.65
N ALA A 99 9.01 -1.42 5.69
CA ALA A 99 7.91 -2.27 5.28
C ALA A 99 7.48 -1.84 3.88
N VAL A 100 7.79 -2.68 2.88
CA VAL A 100 7.54 -2.39 1.47
C VAL A 100 6.70 -3.49 0.85
N PHE A 101 5.63 -3.08 0.19
CA PHE A 101 4.73 -3.96 -0.54
C PHE A 101 4.92 -3.82 -2.04
N PHE A 102 4.78 -4.94 -2.75
CA PHE A 102 4.40 -4.96 -4.15
C PHE A 102 2.89 -5.14 -4.21
N THR A 103 2.20 -4.29 -4.97
CA THR A 103 0.75 -4.36 -5.09
C THR A 103 0.32 -4.37 -6.55
N VAL A 104 -0.73 -5.16 -6.83
CA VAL A 104 -1.46 -5.09 -8.10
C VAL A 104 -2.88 -4.66 -7.77
N ASP A 105 -3.33 -3.61 -8.44
CA ASP A 105 -4.69 -3.10 -8.34
C ASP A 105 -5.40 -3.37 -9.67
N ALA A 106 -6.55 -4.03 -9.64
CA ALA A 106 -7.32 -4.38 -10.83
C ALA A 106 -8.80 -4.05 -10.65
N PRO A 107 -9.39 -3.18 -11.53
CA PRO A 107 -8.70 -2.34 -12.52
C PRO A 107 -7.69 -1.38 -11.88
N ARG A 108 -7.09 -0.52 -12.72
CA ARG A 108 -6.01 0.39 -12.27
C ARG A 108 -6.39 1.18 -11.04
N ARG A 109 -5.39 1.46 -10.21
CA ARG A 109 -5.54 2.29 -9.02
C ARG A 109 -5.94 3.71 -9.38
N VAL A 110 -6.95 4.22 -8.70
CA VAL A 110 -7.30 5.64 -8.69
C VAL A 110 -6.76 6.20 -7.36
N PRO A 111 -5.76 7.11 -7.38
CA PRO A 111 -5.09 7.56 -6.14
C PRO A 111 -6.01 8.18 -5.10
N THR A 112 -7.13 8.77 -5.52
CA THR A 112 -8.12 9.39 -4.63
C THR A 112 -9.17 8.41 -4.11
N ASP A 113 -9.16 7.15 -4.57
CA ASP A 113 -10.10 6.13 -4.14
C ASP A 113 -9.68 5.52 -2.81
N VAL A 114 -9.78 6.30 -1.77
CA VAL A 114 -9.55 5.89 -0.37
C VAL A 114 -10.76 6.33 0.44
N VAL A 115 -11.56 5.37 0.87
CA VAL A 115 -12.77 5.63 1.66
C VAL A 115 -12.51 5.23 3.11
N TYR A 116 -12.25 6.22 3.95
CA TYR A 116 -11.99 5.98 5.37
C TYR A 116 -13.26 5.61 6.13
N VAL A 117 -13.17 4.64 7.03
CA VAL A 117 -14.27 4.31 7.95
C VAL A 117 -14.55 5.50 8.88
N ASN A 118 -13.49 6.13 9.40
CA ASN A 118 -13.60 7.40 10.13
C ASN A 118 -13.10 8.53 9.23
N PRO A 119 -13.99 9.42 8.76
CA PRO A 119 -13.59 10.51 7.87
C PRO A 119 -12.51 11.45 8.45
N ASP A 120 -12.40 11.55 9.77
CA ASP A 120 -11.39 12.39 10.41
C ASP A 120 -9.97 11.88 10.17
N ASP A 121 -9.81 10.60 9.86
CA ASP A 121 -8.49 10.03 9.56
C ASP A 121 -7.88 10.64 8.30
N ALA A 122 -8.68 11.12 7.36
CA ALA A 122 -8.21 11.79 6.15
C ALA A 122 -7.50 13.12 6.44
N LYS A 123 -7.73 13.70 7.63
CA LYS A 123 -7.19 15.03 8.00
C LYS A 123 -5.83 14.94 8.71
N ILE A 124 -5.39 13.75 9.12
CA ILE A 124 -4.19 13.59 9.94
C ILE A 124 -2.93 13.87 9.12
N ARG A 125 -2.85 13.31 7.91
CA ARG A 125 -1.75 13.49 6.97
C ARG A 125 -2.18 13.08 5.57
N PRO A 126 -1.45 13.50 4.51
CA PRO A 126 -1.67 12.96 3.17
C PRO A 126 -1.53 11.44 3.17
N PHE A 127 -2.36 10.75 2.40
CA PHE A 127 -2.28 9.29 2.30
C PHE A 127 -1.02 8.85 1.56
N VAL A 128 -0.75 9.46 0.41
CA VAL A 128 0.32 9.03 -0.48
C VAL A 128 1.11 10.20 -1.04
N THR A 129 2.42 9.99 -1.16
CA THR A 129 3.32 10.83 -1.96
C THR A 129 3.99 9.91 -2.97
N HIS A 130 4.15 10.36 -4.21
CA HIS A 130 4.86 9.59 -5.22
C HIS A 130 6.37 9.77 -5.07
N LEU A 131 7.11 8.68 -5.19
CA LEU A 131 8.58 8.69 -5.04
C LEU A 131 9.23 9.70 -6.00
N GLU A 132 8.73 9.81 -7.23
CA GLU A 132 9.25 10.72 -8.26
C GLU A 132 9.08 12.21 -7.90
N ASP A 133 8.21 12.53 -6.95
CA ASP A 133 7.94 13.90 -6.54
C ASP A 133 8.71 14.34 -5.29
N LEU A 134 9.58 13.46 -4.81
CA LEU A 134 10.39 13.75 -3.61
C LEU A 134 11.75 14.36 -3.94
#